data_038eec5a129d0c12215a84aca6833c69
#
_entry.id   038eec5a129d0c12215a84aca6833c69
#
_cell.length_a   1.000
_cell.length_b   1.000
_cell.length_c   1.000
_cell.angle_alpha   90.00
_cell.angle_beta   90.00
_cell.angle_gamma   90.00
#
_symmetry.space_group_name_H-M   'P 1'
#
loop_
_entity.id
_entity.type
_entity.pdbx_description
1 polymer ?
#
loop_
_entity_poly.entity_id
_entity_poly.type
_entity_poly.pdbx_seq_one_letter_code
_entity_poly.pdbx_strand_id
1 'polypeptide(L)'
;MGLIAIIPNTFPMLTVFGLMGWADLKLNTTTLFTAPIIIGIAVDDTIHFLTHYRLSLIKGQSIGESINSTLREVGQAIFFTTLILISLFLCFIPVNHVGVSHFAILAVVAVIAALIADLLLLPTLCRVFHLQV
;
A
#
# COMPACT_ATOMS: atom_id res chain seq x y z
N MET A 1 16.10 -6.36 4.14
CA MET A 1 14.85 -5.56 4.22
C MET A 1 14.16 -5.37 2.87
N GLY A 2 14.87 -5.03 1.78
CA GLY A 2 14.21 -4.80 0.47
C GLY A 2 13.40 -5.98 -0.09
N LEU A 3 13.90 -7.20 0.05
CA LEU A 3 13.17 -8.40 -0.41
C LEU A 3 11.85 -8.64 0.34
N ILE A 4 11.79 -8.26 1.60
CA ILE A 4 10.60 -8.42 2.43
C ILE A 4 9.54 -7.38 2.05
N ALA A 5 9.95 -6.20 1.59
CA ALA A 5 9.07 -5.17 1.07
C ALA A 5 8.31 -5.61 -0.20
N ILE A 6 8.83 -6.56 -0.95
CA ILE A 6 8.17 -7.06 -2.17
C ILE A 6 6.83 -7.74 -1.85
N ILE A 7 6.75 -8.46 -0.72
CA ILE A 7 5.55 -9.21 -0.34
C ILE A 7 4.33 -8.29 -0.15
N PRO A 8 4.37 -7.27 0.74
CA PRO A 8 3.25 -6.36 0.91
C PRO A 8 2.95 -5.54 -0.35
N ASN A 9 3.99 -5.17 -1.13
CA ASN A 9 3.80 -4.40 -2.36
C ASN A 9 3.15 -5.21 -3.50
N THR A 10 3.31 -6.53 -3.50
CA THR A 10 2.66 -7.43 -4.47
C THR A 10 1.17 -7.61 -4.17
N PHE A 11 0.78 -7.52 -2.91
CA PHE A 11 -0.60 -7.75 -2.47
C PHE A 11 -1.65 -6.83 -3.13
N PRO A 12 -1.47 -5.49 -3.17
CA PRO A 12 -2.39 -4.59 -3.86
C PRO A 12 -2.52 -4.90 -5.36
N MET A 13 -1.41 -5.24 -6.01
CA MET A 13 -1.42 -5.62 -7.43
C MET A 13 -2.26 -6.86 -7.68
N LEU A 14 -2.04 -7.92 -6.90
CA LEU A 14 -2.81 -9.16 -7.02
C LEU A 14 -4.30 -8.92 -6.76
N THR A 15 -4.64 -8.05 -5.79
CA THR A 15 -6.02 -7.68 -5.48
C THR A 15 -6.68 -7.00 -6.67
N VAL A 16 -6.00 -6.02 -7.30
CA VAL A 16 -6.55 -5.28 -8.43
C VAL A 16 -6.70 -6.15 -9.67
N PHE A 17 -5.67 -6.90 -10.03
CA PHE A 17 -5.75 -7.79 -11.19
C PHE A 17 -6.76 -8.93 -10.98
N GLY A 18 -6.86 -9.46 -9.75
CA GLY A 18 -7.88 -10.43 -9.38
C GLY A 18 -9.30 -9.85 -9.52
N LEU A 19 -9.51 -8.63 -9.06
CA LEU A 19 -10.80 -7.93 -9.20
C LEU A 19 -11.14 -7.67 -10.66
N MET A 20 -10.16 -7.24 -11.48
CA MET A 20 -10.36 -7.04 -12.91
C MET A 20 -10.78 -8.32 -13.62
N GLY A 21 -10.12 -9.45 -13.31
CA GLY A 21 -10.49 -10.75 -13.85
C GLY A 21 -11.89 -11.21 -13.43
N TRP A 22 -12.25 -10.98 -12.16
CA TRP A 22 -13.56 -11.35 -11.63
C TRP A 22 -14.71 -10.49 -12.19
N ALA A 23 -14.46 -9.19 -12.36
CA ALA A 23 -15.45 -8.23 -12.88
C ALA A 23 -15.49 -8.15 -14.42
N ASP A 24 -14.73 -9.01 -15.11
CA ASP A 24 -14.58 -9.00 -16.59
C ASP A 24 -14.22 -7.61 -17.16
N LEU A 25 -13.42 -6.85 -16.41
CA LEU A 25 -12.95 -5.53 -16.82
C LEU A 25 -11.83 -5.67 -17.83
N LYS A 26 -12.08 -5.20 -19.06
CA LYS A 26 -11.08 -5.27 -20.14
C LYS A 26 -9.89 -4.35 -19.85
N LEU A 27 -8.70 -4.85 -20.10
CA LEU A 27 -7.50 -4.04 -20.12
C LEU A 27 -7.60 -3.01 -21.25
N ASN A 28 -7.64 -1.76 -20.89
CA ASN A 28 -7.55 -0.63 -21.81
C ASN A 28 -6.38 0.27 -21.38
N THR A 29 -6.04 1.25 -22.20
CA THR A 29 -4.91 2.15 -21.94
C THR A 29 -5.00 2.80 -20.56
N THR A 30 -6.20 3.19 -20.13
CA THR A 30 -6.42 3.86 -18.83
C THR A 30 -6.21 2.90 -17.66
N THR A 31 -6.70 1.67 -17.76
CA THR A 31 -6.54 0.66 -16.69
C THR A 31 -5.11 0.12 -16.61
N LEU A 32 -4.34 0.16 -17.71
CA LEU A 32 -2.91 -0.19 -17.68
C LEU A 32 -2.07 0.76 -16.82
N PHE A 33 -2.44 2.04 -16.73
CA PHE A 33 -1.76 3.00 -15.85
C PHE A 33 -2.01 2.75 -14.36
N THR A 34 -3.00 1.95 -14.02
CA THR A 34 -3.32 1.62 -12.62
C THR A 34 -2.14 0.90 -11.94
N ALA A 35 -1.51 -0.04 -12.62
CA ALA A 35 -0.43 -0.84 -12.05
C ALA A 35 0.79 0.00 -11.61
N PRO A 36 1.42 0.84 -12.45
CA PRO A 36 2.56 1.64 -12.04
C PRO A 36 2.22 2.67 -10.94
N ILE A 37 1.01 3.21 -10.93
CA ILE A 37 0.56 4.13 -9.90
C ILE A 37 0.43 3.41 -8.54
N ILE A 38 -0.19 2.24 -8.53
CA ILE A 38 -0.34 1.42 -7.31
C ILE A 38 1.03 1.03 -6.76
N ILE A 39 1.94 0.57 -7.61
CA ILE A 39 3.30 0.21 -7.20
C ILE A 39 3.99 1.41 -6.57
N GLY A 40 3.90 2.59 -7.20
CA GLY A 40 4.53 3.80 -6.68
C GLY A 40 4.05 4.16 -5.28
N ILE A 41 2.74 4.14 -5.05
CA ILE A 41 2.13 4.45 -3.74
C ILE A 41 2.53 3.40 -2.70
N ALA A 42 2.37 2.12 -3.02
CA ALA A 42 2.66 1.04 -2.09
C ALA A 42 4.15 0.99 -1.69
N VAL A 43 5.05 1.21 -2.64
CA VAL A 43 6.50 1.26 -2.38
C VAL A 43 6.86 2.42 -1.47
N ASP A 44 6.27 3.60 -1.68
CA ASP A 44 6.54 4.80 -0.87
C ASP A 44 6.17 4.56 0.61
N ASP A 45 4.97 4.09 0.89
CA ASP A 45 4.48 3.77 2.23
C ASP A 45 5.35 2.70 2.91
N THR A 46 5.71 1.64 2.18
CA THR A 46 6.57 0.57 2.68
C THR A 46 7.98 1.06 3.02
N ILE A 47 8.57 1.93 2.18
CA ILE A 47 9.91 2.51 2.45
C ILE A 47 9.86 3.39 3.70
N HIS A 48 8.84 4.23 3.85
CA HIS A 48 8.66 5.05 5.04
C HIS A 48 8.56 4.20 6.31
N PHE A 49 7.75 3.15 6.30
CA PHE A 49 7.60 2.24 7.42
C PHE A 49 8.93 1.56 7.78
N LEU A 50 9.60 0.94 6.81
CA LEU A 50 10.86 0.22 7.04
C LEU A 50 11.98 1.14 7.50
N THR A 51 12.06 2.35 6.97
CA THR A 51 13.06 3.35 7.37
C THR A 51 12.88 3.74 8.84
N HIS A 52 11.64 4.04 9.25
CA HIS A 52 11.36 4.38 10.64
C HIS A 52 11.61 3.21 11.59
N TYR A 53 11.18 2.01 11.20
CA TYR A 53 11.44 0.79 11.95
C TYR A 53 12.93 0.55 12.16
N ARG A 54 13.74 0.68 11.11
CA ARG A 54 15.19 0.55 11.17
C ARG A 54 15.83 1.59 12.10
N LEU A 55 15.40 2.84 12.01
CA LEU A 55 15.89 3.92 12.89
C LEU A 55 15.59 3.63 14.36
N SER A 56 14.41 3.08 14.66
CA SER A 56 14.02 2.70 16.01
C SER A 56 14.89 1.57 16.57
N LEU A 57 15.23 0.58 15.75
CA LEU A 57 16.17 -0.49 16.12
C LEU A 57 17.59 0.05 16.39
N ILE A 58 18.10 0.97 15.56
CA ILE A 58 19.41 1.60 15.75
C ILE A 58 19.47 2.40 17.06
N LYS A 59 18.37 2.97 17.49
CA LYS A 59 18.24 3.67 18.79
C LYS A 59 18.20 2.71 19.99
N GLY A 60 18.29 1.40 19.77
CA GLY A 60 18.34 0.40 20.82
C GLY A 60 16.98 -0.09 21.32
N GLN A 61 15.88 0.22 20.61
CA GLN A 61 14.57 -0.30 20.95
C GLN A 61 14.47 -1.80 20.61
N SER A 62 13.69 -2.54 21.39
CA SER A 62 13.38 -3.93 21.05
C SER A 62 12.53 -4.01 19.77
N ILE A 63 12.47 -5.19 19.13
CA ILE A 63 11.69 -5.41 17.92
C ILE A 63 10.21 -5.01 18.13
N GLY A 64 9.63 -5.41 19.27
CA GLY A 64 8.25 -5.10 19.60
C GLY A 64 7.99 -3.60 19.80
N GLU A 65 8.90 -2.91 20.48
CA GLU A 65 8.82 -1.45 20.69
C GLU A 65 9.01 -0.69 19.39
N SER A 66 9.94 -1.12 18.54
CA SER A 66 10.18 -0.52 17.21
C SER A 66 8.97 -0.65 16.30
N ILE A 67 8.30 -1.81 16.29
CA ILE A 67 7.06 -2.00 15.53
C ILE A 67 5.96 -1.08 16.07
N ASN A 68 5.80 -1.02 17.39
CA ASN A 68 4.72 -0.26 18.02
C ASN A 68 4.90 1.26 17.81
N SER A 69 6.13 1.76 17.95
CA SER A 69 6.45 3.17 17.67
C SER A 69 6.23 3.52 16.20
N THR A 70 6.67 2.63 15.29
CA THR A 70 6.48 2.83 13.85
C THR A 70 5.01 2.82 13.46
N LEU A 71 4.21 1.88 13.96
CA LEU A 71 2.76 1.87 13.72
C LEU A 71 2.08 3.12 14.25
N ARG A 72 2.52 3.64 15.39
CA ARG A 72 1.93 4.84 15.98
C ARG A 72 2.26 6.11 15.20
N GLU A 73 3.49 6.26 14.73
CA GLU A 73 3.95 7.48 14.06
C GLU A 73 3.73 7.42 12.54
N VAL A 74 4.25 6.39 11.89
CA VAL A 74 4.17 6.23 10.43
C VAL A 74 2.81 5.68 10.01
N GLY A 75 2.24 4.74 10.77
CA GLY A 75 0.92 4.18 10.47
C GLY A 75 -0.19 5.23 10.45
N GLN A 76 -0.13 6.23 11.35
CA GLN A 76 -1.07 7.36 11.31
C GLN A 76 -0.89 8.19 10.02
N ALA A 77 0.35 8.47 9.63
CA ALA A 77 0.63 9.22 8.41
C ALA A 77 0.10 8.46 7.18
N ILE A 78 0.40 7.17 7.05
CA ILE A 78 -0.09 6.31 5.96
C ILE A 78 -1.63 6.28 5.93
N PHE A 79 -2.27 6.22 7.07
CA PHE A 79 -3.74 6.26 7.14
C PHE A 79 -4.32 7.58 6.60
N PHE A 80 -3.75 8.72 6.97
CA PHE A 80 -4.21 10.01 6.47
C PHE A 80 -3.93 10.20 4.98
N THR A 81 -2.75 9.80 4.47
CA THR A 81 -2.44 9.85 3.04
C THR A 81 -3.39 8.97 2.24
N THR A 82 -3.72 7.79 2.76
CA THR A 82 -4.72 6.88 2.16
C THR A 82 -6.09 7.54 2.06
N LEU A 83 -6.57 8.22 3.12
CA LEU A 83 -7.86 8.93 3.09
C LEU A 83 -7.87 10.05 2.03
N ILE A 84 -6.78 10.80 1.92
CA ILE A 84 -6.64 11.85 0.91
C ILE A 84 -6.68 11.25 -0.50
N LEU A 85 -5.96 10.16 -0.74
CA LEU A 85 -5.94 9.47 -2.04
C LEU A 85 -7.30 8.88 -2.40
N ILE A 86 -7.99 8.25 -1.45
CA ILE A 86 -9.36 7.76 -1.66
C ILE A 86 -10.28 8.91 -2.05
N SER A 87 -10.24 10.03 -1.33
CA SER A 87 -11.06 11.20 -1.62
C SER A 87 -10.77 11.76 -3.03
N LEU A 88 -9.49 11.81 -3.41
CA LEU A 88 -9.07 12.23 -4.74
C LEU A 88 -9.63 11.30 -5.83
N PHE A 89 -9.47 9.99 -5.69
CA PHE A 89 -9.94 9.03 -6.70
C PHE A 89 -11.47 8.97 -6.77
N LEU A 90 -12.17 9.13 -5.65
CA LEU A 90 -13.64 9.21 -5.65
C LEU A 90 -14.19 10.36 -6.51
N CYS A 91 -13.45 11.47 -6.61
CA CYS A 91 -13.82 12.58 -7.47
C CYS A 91 -13.82 12.23 -8.98
N PHE A 92 -13.12 11.20 -9.39
CA PHE A 92 -13.07 10.73 -10.77
C PHE A 92 -14.18 9.74 -11.14
N ILE A 93 -14.89 9.18 -10.16
CA ILE A 93 -15.98 8.20 -10.43
C ILE A 93 -17.11 8.79 -11.25
N PRO A 94 -17.63 10.02 -10.96
CA PRO A 94 -18.76 10.58 -11.69
C PRO A 94 -18.40 11.15 -13.08
N VAL A 95 -17.15 10.99 -13.53
CA VAL A 95 -16.74 11.45 -14.86
C VAL A 95 -17.39 10.59 -15.93
N ASN A 96 -18.00 11.23 -16.95
CA ASN A 96 -18.68 10.58 -18.06
C ASN A 96 -17.72 9.87 -19.04
N HIS A 97 -16.71 9.21 -18.52
CA HIS A 97 -15.74 8.43 -19.29
C HIS A 97 -15.49 7.10 -18.57
N VAL A 98 -16.01 6.02 -19.16
CA VAL A 98 -16.01 4.67 -18.55
C VAL A 98 -14.59 4.21 -18.10
N GLY A 99 -13.56 4.48 -18.90
CA GLY A 99 -12.19 4.12 -18.58
C GLY A 99 -11.66 4.84 -17.32
N VAL A 100 -12.02 6.12 -17.16
CA VAL A 100 -11.61 6.93 -16.00
C VAL A 100 -12.33 6.47 -14.73
N SER A 101 -13.62 6.18 -14.83
CA SER A 101 -14.40 5.66 -13.69
C SER A 101 -13.89 4.30 -13.24
N HIS A 102 -13.59 3.38 -14.17
CA HIS A 102 -12.99 2.08 -13.83
C HIS A 102 -11.61 2.24 -13.18
N PHE A 103 -10.76 3.11 -13.74
CA PHE A 103 -9.48 3.43 -13.14
C PHE A 103 -9.63 3.93 -11.70
N ALA A 104 -10.55 4.87 -11.45
CA ALA A 104 -10.79 5.42 -10.12
C ALA A 104 -11.22 4.35 -9.11
N ILE A 105 -12.14 3.46 -9.48
CA ILE A 105 -12.59 2.36 -8.63
C ILE A 105 -11.42 1.41 -8.32
N LEU A 106 -10.66 1.01 -9.32
CA LEU A 106 -9.50 0.13 -9.14
C LEU A 106 -8.43 0.78 -8.26
N ALA A 107 -8.19 2.09 -8.43
CA ALA A 107 -7.25 2.83 -7.62
C ALA A 107 -7.68 2.91 -6.14
N VAL A 108 -8.97 3.14 -5.85
CA VAL A 108 -9.50 3.13 -4.48
C VAL A 108 -9.30 1.75 -3.83
N VAL A 109 -9.65 0.67 -4.54
CA VAL A 109 -9.46 -0.70 -4.03
C VAL A 109 -7.99 -0.98 -3.77
N ALA A 110 -7.11 -0.56 -4.68
CA ALA A 110 -5.67 -0.75 -4.56
C ALA A 110 -5.08 -0.04 -3.35
N VAL A 111 -5.46 1.22 -3.13
CA VAL A 111 -4.97 2.04 -2.00
C VAL A 111 -5.46 1.45 -0.67
N ILE A 112 -6.69 0.95 -0.60
CA ILE A 112 -7.19 0.24 0.58
C ILE A 112 -6.41 -1.06 0.82
N ALA A 113 -6.17 -1.84 -0.24
CA ALA A 113 -5.38 -3.07 -0.15
C ALA A 113 -3.94 -2.81 0.29
N ALA A 114 -3.31 -1.73 -0.21
CA ALA A 114 -1.98 -1.29 0.21
C ALA A 114 -1.96 -0.92 1.70
N LEU A 115 -2.94 -0.15 2.17
CA LEU A 115 -3.06 0.20 3.59
C LEU A 115 -3.14 -1.04 4.48
N ILE A 116 -3.96 -2.02 4.11
CA ILE A 116 -4.10 -3.27 4.85
C ILE A 116 -2.77 -4.05 4.85
N ALA A 117 -2.09 -4.13 3.71
CA ALA A 117 -0.81 -4.79 3.59
C ALA A 117 0.26 -4.12 4.47
N ASP A 118 0.36 -2.80 4.44
CA ASP A 118 1.37 -2.06 5.19
C ASP A 118 1.10 -2.06 6.70
N LEU A 119 -0.15 -2.03 7.13
CA LEU A 119 -0.48 -2.04 8.56
C LEU A 119 -0.53 -3.44 9.19
N LEU A 120 -0.80 -4.49 8.42
CA LEU A 120 -0.95 -5.86 8.92
C LEU A 120 0.19 -6.78 8.48
N LEU A 121 0.49 -6.84 7.17
CA LEU A 121 1.51 -7.75 6.65
C LEU A 121 2.91 -7.28 7.01
N LEU A 122 3.22 -6.01 6.88
CA LEU A 122 4.56 -5.50 7.11
C LEU A 122 5.04 -5.68 8.56
N PRO A 123 4.26 -5.30 9.61
CA PRO A 123 4.65 -5.55 10.99
C PRO A 123 4.78 -7.03 11.31
N THR A 124 3.90 -7.86 10.75
CA THR A 124 3.94 -9.31 10.94
C THR A 124 5.21 -9.90 10.33
N LEU A 125 5.57 -9.48 9.12
CA LEU A 125 6.81 -9.91 8.46
C LEU A 125 8.05 -9.46 9.25
N CYS A 126 8.09 -8.23 9.74
CA CYS A 126 9.18 -7.73 10.58
C CYS A 126 9.34 -8.57 11.85
N ARG A 127 8.24 -9.03 12.44
CA ARG A 127 8.27 -9.88 13.64
C ARG A 127 8.72 -11.31 13.32
N VAL A 128 8.17 -11.93 12.26
CA VAL A 128 8.44 -13.32 11.88
C VAL A 128 9.89 -13.52 11.43
N PHE A 129 10.40 -12.61 10.61
CA PHE A 129 11.77 -12.69 10.09
C PHE A 129 12.81 -12.13 11.06
N HIS A 130 12.44 -11.72 12.28
CA HIS A 130 13.36 -11.15 13.28
C HIS A 130 14.36 -10.17 12.65
N LEU A 131 13.83 -9.22 11.85
CA LEU A 131 14.63 -8.24 11.12
C LEU A 131 15.41 -7.37 12.12
N GLN A 132 16.60 -7.84 12.46
CA GLN A 132 17.60 -7.07 13.20
C GLN A 132 18.53 -6.37 12.19
N VAL A 133 18.95 -5.19 12.56
CA VAL A 133 19.94 -4.42 11.76
C VAL A 133 21.33 -4.98 12.01
#